data_ed30d7b525b255ad958fbae35b5f5613
#
_entry.id   ed30d7b525b255ad958fbae35b5f5613
#
_cell.length_a   1.000
_cell.length_b   1.000
_cell.length_c   1.000
_cell.angle_alpha   90.00
_cell.angle_beta   90.00
_cell.angle_gamma   90.00
#
_symmetry.space_group_name_H-M   'P 1'
#
loop_
_entity.id
_entity.type
_entity.pdbx_description
1 polymer ?
#
loop_
_entity_poly.entity_id
_entity_poly.type
_entity_poly.pdbx_seq_one_letter_code
_entity_poly.pdbx_strand_id
1 'polypeptide(L)'
;MALINELGFMNLNSRAEFKLMTAFLEKKPTPKLSLEEEIALTKKMFPPIEAKELIELQIKNAELYNVKRAAVFLKVLRYSYSSTGKSFGSQPFDIRCLFDLIEKVSGRLQPVVIENKDFQAVMEQYDRDNAFIYCDPPYFDTENMYKCGFTMDDHMRLFNTFREAKGKVLISYNDCAVARKTYDEYCIMSFSRVHSMAQKYEPGKEFHELLIANYDILEREKNKPYQLTIFDSGESAEVSNLLKGSVIHYGRKII
;
A
#
# COMPACT_ATOMS: atom_id res chain seq x y z
N MET A 1 -0.47 6.13 -21.31
CA MET A 1 -0.65 7.32 -22.20
C MET A 1 -1.77 8.25 -21.71
N ALA A 2 -3.02 7.81 -21.51
CA ALA A 2 -4.12 8.70 -21.09
C ALA A 2 -3.83 9.44 -19.77
N LEU A 3 -3.33 8.77 -18.73
CA LEU A 3 -2.93 9.42 -17.47
C LEU A 3 -1.82 10.44 -17.65
N ILE A 4 -0.82 10.15 -18.49
CA ILE A 4 0.28 11.07 -18.79
C ILE A 4 -0.24 12.32 -19.47
N ASN A 5 -1.15 12.18 -20.43
CA ASN A 5 -1.78 13.31 -21.10
C ASN A 5 -2.56 14.19 -20.10
N GLU A 6 -3.37 13.60 -19.22
CA GLU A 6 -4.11 14.35 -18.19
C GLU A 6 -3.17 15.06 -17.19
N LEU A 7 -2.04 14.44 -16.85
CA LEU A 7 -1.05 15.07 -15.98
C LEU A 7 -0.35 16.26 -16.64
N GLY A 8 -0.15 16.23 -17.95
CA GLY A 8 0.55 17.29 -18.69
C GLY A 8 -0.23 18.60 -18.82
N PHE A 9 -1.55 18.58 -18.68
CA PHE A 9 -2.40 19.76 -18.95
C PHE A 9 -2.61 20.72 -17.76
N MET A 10 -2.22 20.35 -16.54
CA MET A 10 -2.51 21.19 -15.37
C MET A 10 -1.33 21.27 -14.42
N ASN A 11 -0.70 22.41 -14.34
CA ASN A 11 0.22 22.73 -13.25
C ASN A 11 -0.59 23.21 -12.04
N LEU A 12 -0.40 22.55 -10.90
CA LEU A 12 -1.03 22.96 -9.65
C LEU A 12 -0.18 24.04 -8.98
N ASN A 13 -0.52 25.30 -9.18
CA ASN A 13 0.29 26.42 -8.75
C ASN A 13 -0.29 27.21 -7.56
N SER A 14 -1.49 26.88 -7.11
CA SER A 14 -2.15 27.64 -6.06
C SER A 14 -2.84 26.76 -5.00
N ARG A 15 -2.94 27.34 -3.78
CA ARG A 15 -3.70 26.71 -2.70
C ARG A 15 -5.19 26.54 -3.05
N ALA A 16 -5.74 27.45 -3.86
CA ALA A 16 -7.13 27.39 -4.28
C ALA A 16 -7.39 26.17 -5.18
N GLU A 17 -6.53 25.94 -6.17
CA GLU A 17 -6.59 24.76 -7.05
C GLU A 17 -6.42 23.47 -6.28
N PHE A 18 -5.48 23.44 -5.31
CA PHE A 18 -5.33 22.27 -4.43
C PHE A 18 -6.62 21.94 -3.67
N LYS A 19 -7.30 22.95 -3.11
CA LYS A 19 -8.58 22.75 -2.42
C LYS A 19 -9.68 22.25 -3.36
N LEU A 20 -9.76 22.78 -4.57
CA LEU A 20 -10.73 22.30 -5.58
C LEU A 20 -10.46 20.84 -5.97
N MET A 21 -9.20 20.47 -6.17
CA MET A 21 -8.83 19.08 -6.49
C MET A 21 -9.12 18.12 -5.33
N THR A 22 -8.84 18.53 -4.09
CA THR A 22 -9.17 17.75 -2.90
C THR A 22 -10.68 17.54 -2.78
N ALA A 23 -11.47 18.60 -2.96
CA ALA A 23 -12.93 18.51 -2.95
C ALA A 23 -13.48 17.61 -4.08
N PHE A 24 -12.85 17.62 -5.26
CA PHE A 24 -13.19 16.72 -6.35
C PHE A 24 -12.95 15.23 -5.97
N LEU A 25 -11.85 14.93 -5.29
CA LEU A 25 -11.53 13.57 -4.86
C LEU A 25 -12.46 13.07 -3.74
N GLU A 26 -12.95 13.97 -2.88
CA GLU A 26 -13.89 13.66 -1.80
C GLU A 26 -15.30 13.37 -2.31
N LYS A 27 -15.68 13.95 -3.44
CA LYS A 27 -16.97 13.65 -4.09
C LYS A 27 -16.94 12.23 -4.66
N LYS A 28 -17.67 11.32 -4.04
CA LYS A 28 -17.98 10.03 -4.67
C LYS A 28 -18.84 10.33 -5.91
N PRO A 29 -18.56 9.70 -7.07
CA PRO A 29 -19.51 9.73 -8.15
C PRO A 29 -20.75 8.98 -7.67
N THR A 30 -21.75 9.70 -7.22
CA THR A 30 -23.09 9.14 -7.08
C THR A 30 -23.68 9.18 -8.47
N PRO A 31 -24.01 8.02 -9.08
CA PRO A 31 -24.87 8.03 -10.22
C PRO A 31 -26.17 8.72 -9.77
N LYS A 32 -26.48 9.85 -10.34
CA LYS A 32 -27.73 10.58 -10.03
C LYS A 32 -28.94 9.82 -10.56
N LEU A 33 -28.70 8.89 -11.46
CA LEU A 33 -29.70 8.07 -12.15
C LEU A 33 -29.19 6.63 -12.18
N SER A 34 -30.10 5.66 -12.16
CA SER A 34 -29.76 4.28 -12.51
C SER A 34 -29.34 4.19 -13.99
N LEU A 35 -28.61 3.14 -14.36
CA LEU A 35 -28.22 2.90 -15.75
C LEU A 35 -29.45 2.91 -16.68
N GLU A 36 -30.56 2.34 -16.24
CA GLU A 36 -31.83 2.29 -16.99
C GLU A 36 -32.45 3.67 -17.17
N GLU A 37 -32.40 4.52 -16.13
CA GLU A 37 -32.89 5.90 -16.17
C GLU A 37 -32.04 6.79 -17.07
N GLU A 38 -30.71 6.64 -17.03
CA GLU A 38 -29.80 7.36 -17.92
C GLU A 38 -29.99 6.95 -19.38
N ILE A 39 -30.15 5.65 -19.65
CA ILE A 39 -30.45 5.14 -20.98
C ILE A 39 -31.79 5.68 -21.49
N ALA A 40 -32.82 5.68 -20.64
CA ALA A 40 -34.13 6.19 -21.00
C ALA A 40 -34.12 7.69 -21.32
N LEU A 41 -33.40 8.47 -20.50
CA LEU A 41 -33.24 9.90 -20.69
C LEU A 41 -32.46 10.22 -21.97
N THR A 42 -31.37 9.51 -22.21
CA THR A 42 -30.51 9.72 -23.38
C THR A 42 -31.23 9.33 -24.66
N LYS A 43 -32.00 8.23 -24.68
CA LYS A 43 -32.87 7.86 -25.82
C LYS A 43 -33.94 8.93 -26.12
N LYS A 44 -34.43 9.60 -25.11
CA LYS A 44 -35.39 10.69 -25.26
C LYS A 44 -34.77 11.96 -25.82
N MET A 45 -33.50 12.26 -25.46
CA MET A 45 -32.81 13.48 -25.89
C MET A 45 -32.07 13.34 -27.21
N PHE A 46 -31.61 12.15 -27.57
CA PHE A 46 -30.78 11.88 -28.75
C PHE A 46 -31.26 10.59 -29.49
N PRO A 47 -32.31 10.67 -30.31
CA PRO A 47 -32.70 9.56 -31.14
C PRO A 47 -31.81 9.46 -32.40
N PRO A 48 -31.45 8.29 -32.89
CA PRO A 48 -31.52 6.95 -32.33
C PRO A 48 -30.13 6.35 -32.10
N ILE A 49 -29.63 6.46 -30.86
CA ILE A 49 -28.43 5.72 -30.49
C ILE A 49 -28.85 4.31 -30.08
N GLU A 50 -28.24 3.30 -30.64
CA GLU A 50 -28.47 1.91 -30.24
C GLU A 50 -28.01 1.69 -28.77
N ALA A 51 -28.71 0.84 -28.03
CA ALA A 51 -28.42 0.58 -26.62
C ALA A 51 -26.96 0.12 -26.38
N LYS A 52 -26.36 -0.57 -27.36
CA LYS A 52 -24.98 -1.00 -27.34
C LYS A 52 -24.00 0.19 -27.36
N GLU A 53 -24.20 1.15 -28.26
CA GLU A 53 -23.37 2.35 -28.37
C GLU A 53 -23.43 3.21 -27.10
N LEU A 54 -24.62 3.26 -26.49
CA LEU A 54 -24.80 3.95 -25.21
C LEU A 54 -24.02 3.31 -24.07
N ILE A 55 -24.04 1.98 -23.97
CA ILE A 55 -23.25 1.24 -22.97
C ILE A 55 -21.77 1.46 -23.21
N GLU A 56 -21.29 1.38 -24.45
CA GLU A 56 -19.89 1.63 -24.80
C GLU A 56 -19.47 3.07 -24.45
N LEU A 57 -20.34 4.06 -24.69
CA LEU A 57 -20.08 5.45 -24.33
C LEU A 57 -20.01 5.64 -22.81
N GLN A 58 -20.86 4.99 -22.05
CA GLN A 58 -20.86 5.05 -20.59
C GLN A 58 -19.61 4.39 -19.99
N ILE A 59 -19.20 3.24 -20.50
CA ILE A 59 -17.95 2.57 -20.10
C ILE A 59 -16.76 3.51 -20.37
N LYS A 60 -16.70 4.08 -21.57
CA LYS A 60 -15.64 5.03 -21.95
C LYS A 60 -15.62 6.28 -21.08
N ASN A 61 -16.78 6.83 -20.72
CA ASN A 61 -16.88 7.97 -19.82
C ASN A 61 -16.44 7.61 -18.40
N ALA A 62 -16.77 6.43 -17.90
CA ALA A 62 -16.32 5.93 -16.61
C ALA A 62 -14.80 5.75 -16.58
N GLU A 63 -14.20 5.20 -17.63
CA GLU A 63 -12.76 5.08 -17.78
C GLU A 63 -12.06 6.44 -17.81
N LEU A 64 -12.57 7.40 -18.57
CA LEU A 64 -12.06 8.76 -18.61
C LEU A 64 -12.15 9.44 -17.25
N TYR A 65 -13.26 9.23 -16.52
CA TYR A 65 -13.41 9.72 -15.16
C TYR A 65 -12.33 9.13 -14.21
N ASN A 66 -12.09 7.84 -14.29
CA ASN A 66 -11.08 7.16 -13.47
C ASN A 66 -9.66 7.66 -13.78
N VAL A 67 -9.33 7.87 -15.06
CA VAL A 67 -8.04 8.46 -15.46
C VAL A 67 -7.88 9.86 -14.90
N LYS A 68 -8.91 10.70 -15.03
CA LYS A 68 -8.91 12.08 -14.49
C LYS A 68 -8.77 12.07 -12.97
N ARG A 69 -9.51 11.19 -12.29
CA ARG A 69 -9.42 11.03 -10.82
C ARG A 69 -8.02 10.61 -10.39
N ALA A 70 -7.40 9.66 -11.08
CA ALA A 70 -6.04 9.22 -10.81
C ALA A 70 -5.01 10.35 -11.01
N ALA A 71 -5.16 11.14 -12.08
CA ALA A 71 -4.29 12.30 -12.35
C ALA A 71 -4.41 13.35 -11.25
N VAL A 72 -5.64 13.69 -10.84
CA VAL A 72 -5.89 14.65 -9.76
C VAL A 72 -5.35 14.12 -8.43
N PHE A 73 -5.54 12.84 -8.12
CA PHE A 73 -5.01 12.23 -6.91
C PHE A 73 -3.48 12.31 -6.85
N LEU A 74 -2.79 11.97 -7.94
CA LEU A 74 -1.34 12.05 -8.02
C LEU A 74 -0.85 13.50 -7.84
N LYS A 75 -1.52 14.48 -8.45
CA LYS A 75 -1.21 15.90 -8.28
C LYS A 75 -1.40 16.34 -6.82
N VAL A 76 -2.53 15.99 -6.19
CA VAL A 76 -2.80 16.32 -4.78
C VAL A 76 -1.72 15.75 -3.87
N LEU A 77 -1.31 14.48 -4.04
CA LEU A 77 -0.24 13.89 -3.26
C LEU A 77 1.10 14.62 -3.46
N ARG A 78 1.48 14.90 -4.69
CA ARG A 78 2.77 15.54 -5.02
C ARG A 78 2.88 16.98 -4.52
N TYR A 79 1.79 17.74 -4.59
CA TYR A 79 1.76 19.13 -4.14
C TYR A 79 1.30 19.29 -2.68
N SER A 80 1.07 18.21 -1.96
CA SER A 80 0.76 18.27 -0.54
C SER A 80 2.03 18.19 0.32
N TYR A 81 1.97 18.79 1.50
CA TYR A 81 3.03 18.60 2.50
C TYR A 81 3.10 17.13 2.90
N SER A 82 4.29 16.54 2.81
CA SER A 82 4.54 15.13 3.13
C SER A 82 3.67 14.12 2.38
N SER A 83 3.18 14.45 1.20
CA SER A 83 2.30 13.59 0.42
C SER A 83 1.03 13.12 1.15
N THR A 84 0.58 13.86 2.17
CA THR A 84 -0.59 13.51 2.98
C THR A 84 -1.94 13.84 2.34
N GLY A 85 -1.94 14.67 1.30
CA GLY A 85 -3.17 15.20 0.69
C GLY A 85 -3.92 16.22 1.55
N LYS A 86 -3.40 16.60 2.74
CA LYS A 86 -4.11 17.45 3.71
C LYS A 86 -3.82 18.95 3.54
N SER A 87 -2.63 19.32 3.12
CA SER A 87 -2.22 20.71 3.02
C SER A 87 -1.33 20.94 1.81
N PHE A 88 -1.49 22.11 1.18
CA PHE A 88 -0.67 22.51 0.03
C PHE A 88 0.78 22.77 0.44
N GLY A 89 1.72 22.05 -0.21
CA GLY A 89 3.15 22.30 -0.11
C GLY A 89 3.59 23.21 -1.25
N SER A 90 4.09 24.39 -0.94
CA SER A 90 4.44 25.44 -1.92
C SER A 90 5.74 25.17 -2.71
N GLN A 91 6.21 23.93 -2.78
CA GLN A 91 7.42 23.60 -3.53
C GLN A 91 7.13 23.39 -5.01
N PRO A 92 7.89 24.02 -5.91
CA PRO A 92 7.77 23.77 -7.34
C PRO A 92 8.13 22.32 -7.66
N PHE A 93 7.33 21.69 -8.49
CA PHE A 93 7.55 20.32 -8.94
C PHE A 93 7.19 20.17 -10.42
N ASP A 94 8.12 19.69 -11.21
CA ASP A 94 7.84 19.35 -12.60
C ASP A 94 7.25 17.94 -12.68
N ILE A 95 5.96 17.86 -12.92
CA ILE A 95 5.23 16.58 -12.96
C ILE A 95 5.68 15.69 -14.12
N ARG A 96 6.33 16.24 -15.14
CA ARG A 96 6.86 15.49 -16.28
C ARG A 96 7.93 14.49 -15.85
N CYS A 97 8.64 14.76 -14.74
CA CYS A 97 9.58 13.81 -14.15
C CYS A 97 8.96 12.46 -13.74
N LEU A 98 7.61 12.39 -13.65
CA LEU A 98 6.91 11.16 -13.32
C LEU A 98 6.53 10.31 -14.54
N PHE A 99 6.65 10.82 -15.75
CA PHE A 99 6.14 10.12 -16.93
C PHE A 99 6.82 8.77 -17.16
N ASP A 100 8.15 8.75 -17.15
CA ASP A 100 8.93 7.51 -17.27
C ASP A 100 8.65 6.56 -16.10
N LEU A 101 8.46 7.10 -14.89
CA LEU A 101 8.14 6.30 -13.71
C LEU A 101 6.76 5.65 -13.84
N ILE A 102 5.76 6.39 -14.34
CA ILE A 102 4.41 5.87 -14.57
C ILE A 102 4.44 4.72 -15.59
N GLU A 103 5.20 4.84 -16.65
CA GLU A 103 5.37 3.78 -17.65
C GLU A 103 6.03 2.53 -17.04
N LYS A 104 7.11 2.69 -16.29
CA LYS A 104 7.78 1.59 -15.58
C LYS A 104 6.87 0.90 -14.58
N VAL A 105 6.13 1.68 -13.78
CA VAL A 105 5.16 1.15 -12.81
C VAL A 105 4.02 0.43 -13.52
N SER A 106 3.49 0.99 -14.61
CA SER A 106 2.45 0.35 -15.41
C SER A 106 2.91 -1.02 -15.93
N GLY A 107 4.13 -1.09 -16.49
CA GLY A 107 4.71 -2.36 -16.93
C GLY A 107 4.90 -3.36 -15.76
N ARG A 108 5.33 -2.90 -14.60
CA ARG A 108 5.50 -3.74 -13.41
C ARG A 108 4.18 -4.28 -12.86
N LEU A 109 3.10 -3.52 -13.01
CA LEU A 109 1.77 -3.90 -12.50
C LEU A 109 0.99 -4.82 -13.45
N GLN A 110 1.42 -5.02 -14.69
CA GLN A 110 0.69 -5.88 -15.63
C GLN A 110 0.38 -7.31 -15.10
N PRO A 111 1.32 -8.01 -14.43
CA PRO A 111 1.05 -9.33 -13.86
C PRO A 111 0.44 -9.26 -12.44
N VAL A 112 0.06 -8.08 -11.95
CA VAL A 112 -0.42 -7.87 -10.57
C VAL A 112 -1.92 -7.76 -10.54
N VAL A 113 -2.57 -8.57 -9.72
CA VAL A 113 -4.00 -8.43 -9.41
C VAL A 113 -4.14 -7.46 -8.24
N ILE A 114 -4.92 -6.39 -8.43
CA ILE A 114 -5.21 -5.40 -7.39
C ILE A 114 -6.62 -5.68 -6.86
N GLU A 115 -6.70 -6.03 -5.57
CA GLU A 115 -7.95 -6.32 -4.89
C GLU A 115 -8.30 -5.18 -3.91
N ASN A 116 -9.58 -4.87 -3.80
CA ASN A 116 -10.12 -3.95 -2.79
C ASN A 116 -11.19 -4.68 -1.99
N LYS A 117 -10.73 -5.57 -1.10
CA LYS A 117 -11.55 -6.45 -0.27
C LYS A 117 -11.09 -6.39 1.18
N ASP A 118 -11.88 -6.96 2.08
CA ASP A 118 -11.44 -7.24 3.45
C ASP A 118 -10.18 -8.11 3.45
N PHE A 119 -9.22 -7.81 4.33
CA PHE A 119 -7.92 -8.49 4.38
C PHE A 119 -8.06 -9.99 4.62
N GLN A 120 -8.99 -10.41 5.49
CA GLN A 120 -9.21 -11.82 5.78
C GLN A 120 -9.67 -12.56 4.53
N ALA A 121 -10.63 -11.99 3.79
CA ALA A 121 -11.11 -12.59 2.54
C ALA A 121 -9.99 -12.71 1.49
N VAL A 122 -9.07 -11.73 1.42
CA VAL A 122 -7.90 -11.78 0.52
C VAL A 122 -6.92 -12.87 0.99
N MET A 123 -6.59 -12.91 2.27
CA MET A 123 -5.67 -13.92 2.81
C MET A 123 -6.22 -15.31 2.57
N GLU A 124 -7.47 -15.60 2.92
CA GLU A 124 -8.11 -16.91 2.71
C GLU A 124 -8.18 -17.30 1.23
N GLN A 125 -8.45 -16.34 0.32
CA GLN A 125 -8.52 -16.58 -1.12
C GLN A 125 -7.19 -17.02 -1.72
N TYR A 126 -6.07 -16.47 -1.22
CA TYR A 126 -4.73 -16.69 -1.79
C TYR A 126 -3.85 -17.61 -0.92
N ASP A 127 -4.32 -18.08 0.23
CA ASP A 127 -3.57 -18.98 1.11
C ASP A 127 -3.37 -20.35 0.48
N ARG A 128 -2.10 -20.70 0.26
CA ARG A 128 -1.62 -22.00 -0.26
C ARG A 128 -0.27 -22.33 0.34
N ASP A 129 0.14 -23.58 0.35
CA ASP A 129 1.40 -24.02 0.94
C ASP A 129 2.64 -23.30 0.39
N ASN A 130 2.59 -22.86 -0.85
CA ASN A 130 3.67 -22.09 -1.50
C ASN A 130 3.40 -20.56 -1.57
N ALA A 131 2.35 -20.08 -0.89
CA ALA A 131 2.05 -18.65 -0.85
C ALA A 131 2.99 -17.93 0.12
N PHE A 132 3.29 -16.68 -0.22
CA PHE A 132 3.90 -15.73 0.70
C PHE A 132 2.98 -14.50 0.82
N ILE A 133 2.54 -14.23 2.03
CA ILE A 133 1.62 -13.13 2.34
C ILE A 133 2.35 -12.13 3.24
N TYR A 134 2.44 -10.87 2.80
CA TYR A 134 2.93 -9.78 3.62
C TYR A 134 1.77 -8.91 4.06
N CYS A 135 1.64 -8.69 5.37
CA CYS A 135 0.61 -7.87 5.98
C CYS A 135 1.24 -6.61 6.60
N ASP A 136 0.72 -5.45 6.24
CA ASP A 136 1.10 -4.15 6.80
C ASP A 136 -0.17 -3.44 7.32
N PRO A 137 -0.74 -3.91 8.44
CA PRO A 137 -1.96 -3.35 9.00
C PRO A 137 -1.67 -1.97 9.65
N PRO A 138 -2.72 -1.18 9.97
CA PRO A 138 -2.55 -0.07 10.89
C PRO A 138 -1.89 -0.55 12.19
N TYR A 139 -0.87 0.18 12.66
CA TYR A 139 -0.13 -0.22 13.84
C TYR A 139 -0.94 0.03 15.12
N PHE A 140 -0.69 -0.75 16.17
CA PHE A 140 -1.29 -0.53 17.49
C PHE A 140 -1.05 0.91 17.95
N ASP A 141 -2.06 1.53 18.54
CA ASP A 141 -2.09 2.91 19.01
C ASP A 141 -2.04 3.98 17.89
N THR A 142 -2.02 3.58 16.61
CA THR A 142 -2.02 4.51 15.48
C THR A 142 -3.22 4.33 14.54
N GLU A 143 -4.17 3.48 14.91
CA GLU A 143 -5.35 3.12 14.09
C GLU A 143 -6.16 4.35 13.69
N ASN A 144 -6.27 5.33 14.59
CA ASN A 144 -6.98 6.60 14.35
C ASN A 144 -6.33 7.48 13.27
N MET A 145 -5.09 7.21 12.87
CA MET A 145 -4.44 7.92 11.77
C MET A 145 -4.99 7.51 10.41
N TYR A 146 -5.61 6.35 10.34
CA TYR A 146 -6.18 5.78 9.12
C TYR A 146 -7.71 5.91 9.11
N LYS A 147 -8.27 6.18 7.93
CA LYS A 147 -9.74 6.31 7.76
C LYS A 147 -10.45 4.95 7.65
N CYS A 148 -9.74 3.85 7.72
CA CYS A 148 -10.29 2.50 7.52
C CYS A 148 -11.04 1.96 8.74
N GLY A 149 -10.94 2.61 9.91
CA GLY A 149 -11.64 2.16 11.12
C GLY A 149 -11.14 0.81 11.65
N PHE A 150 -9.83 0.51 11.48
CA PHE A 150 -9.24 -0.73 12.00
C PHE A 150 -9.28 -0.74 13.53
N THR A 151 -9.74 -1.83 14.13
CA THR A 151 -10.00 -1.95 15.56
C THR A 151 -9.19 -3.07 16.21
N MET A 152 -9.25 -3.17 17.54
CA MET A 152 -8.63 -4.30 18.25
C MET A 152 -9.22 -5.65 17.80
N ASP A 153 -10.51 -5.70 17.47
CA ASP A 153 -11.14 -6.92 16.94
C ASP A 153 -10.55 -7.29 15.57
N ASP A 154 -10.20 -6.32 14.75
CA ASP A 154 -9.52 -6.57 13.47
C ASP A 154 -8.10 -7.08 13.66
N HIS A 155 -7.37 -6.57 14.66
CA HIS A 155 -6.07 -7.15 15.03
C HIS A 155 -6.19 -8.62 15.46
N MET A 156 -7.23 -8.97 16.22
CA MET A 156 -7.47 -10.36 16.63
C MET A 156 -7.94 -11.23 15.46
N ARG A 157 -8.73 -10.69 14.53
CA ARG A 157 -9.08 -11.37 13.28
C ARG A 157 -7.83 -11.66 12.46
N LEU A 158 -6.94 -10.67 12.32
CA LEU A 158 -5.67 -10.84 11.61
C LEU A 158 -4.80 -11.91 12.27
N PHE A 159 -4.69 -11.91 13.59
CA PHE A 159 -3.96 -12.94 14.33
C PHE A 159 -4.54 -14.35 14.10
N ASN A 160 -5.86 -14.50 14.13
CA ASN A 160 -6.50 -15.80 13.87
C ASN A 160 -6.24 -16.28 12.43
N THR A 161 -6.38 -15.39 11.44
CA THR A 161 -6.10 -15.72 10.03
C THR A 161 -4.62 -16.07 9.83
N PHE A 162 -3.71 -15.34 10.46
CA PHE A 162 -2.28 -15.63 10.46
C PHE A 162 -1.97 -17.01 11.06
N ARG A 163 -2.60 -17.34 12.19
CA ARG A 163 -2.40 -18.63 12.89
C ARG A 163 -2.85 -19.83 12.05
N GLU A 164 -3.91 -19.65 11.26
CA GLU A 164 -4.53 -20.70 10.45
C GLU A 164 -3.95 -20.81 9.04
N ALA A 165 -3.10 -19.86 8.65
CA ALA A 165 -2.50 -19.81 7.32
C ALA A 165 -1.60 -21.01 7.03
N LYS A 166 -1.74 -21.59 5.84
CA LYS A 166 -0.93 -22.69 5.30
C LYS A 166 0.38 -22.16 4.72
N GLY A 167 0.30 -21.01 4.07
CA GLY A 167 1.44 -20.34 3.47
C GLY A 167 2.31 -19.61 4.47
N LYS A 168 3.43 -19.07 3.99
CA LYS A 168 4.32 -18.20 4.79
C LYS A 168 3.71 -16.82 4.92
N VAL A 169 3.51 -16.36 6.15
CA VAL A 169 2.97 -15.03 6.44
C VAL A 169 3.99 -14.21 7.22
N LEU A 170 4.17 -12.97 6.80
CA LEU A 170 5.01 -11.97 7.45
C LEU A 170 4.16 -10.73 7.76
N ILE A 171 4.17 -10.27 9.01
CA ILE A 171 3.44 -9.08 9.45
C ILE A 171 4.43 -8.05 9.97
N SER A 172 4.23 -6.76 9.62
CA SER A 172 4.93 -5.64 10.24
C SER A 172 4.06 -4.97 11.30
N TYR A 173 4.67 -4.62 12.44
CA TYR A 173 4.05 -3.84 13.51
C TYR A 173 5.05 -2.89 14.17
N ASN A 174 4.54 -1.88 14.89
CA ASN A 174 5.35 -1.17 15.87
C ASN A 174 5.74 -2.10 17.03
N ASP A 175 6.91 -1.88 17.59
CA ASP A 175 7.36 -2.63 18.77
C ASP A 175 6.58 -2.18 20.01
N CYS A 176 5.58 -2.96 20.38
CA CYS A 176 4.75 -2.72 21.55
C CYS A 176 4.43 -4.02 22.30
N ALA A 177 4.06 -3.87 23.57
CA ALA A 177 3.79 -5.01 24.45
C ALA A 177 2.63 -5.88 23.95
N VAL A 178 1.63 -5.27 23.32
CA VAL A 178 0.47 -5.98 22.78
C VAL A 178 0.89 -6.88 21.62
N ALA A 179 1.61 -6.34 20.63
CA ALA A 179 2.11 -7.12 19.49
C ALA A 179 3.02 -8.27 19.97
N ARG A 180 3.98 -7.99 20.85
CA ARG A 180 4.88 -9.01 21.39
C ARG A 180 4.15 -10.13 22.12
N LYS A 181 3.13 -9.79 22.93
CA LYS A 181 2.34 -10.77 23.68
C LYS A 181 1.43 -11.60 22.78
N THR A 182 0.81 -10.97 21.76
CA THR A 182 -0.12 -11.65 20.84
C THR A 182 0.61 -12.70 19.99
N TYR A 183 1.85 -12.42 19.62
CA TYR A 183 2.65 -13.25 18.71
C TYR A 183 3.86 -13.92 19.37
N ASP A 184 3.88 -14.08 20.71
CA ASP A 184 5.03 -14.59 21.47
C ASP A 184 5.46 -16.02 21.11
N GLU A 185 4.55 -16.81 20.52
CA GLU A 185 4.83 -18.18 20.07
C GLU A 185 5.45 -18.26 18.66
N TYR A 186 5.66 -17.11 17.99
CA TYR A 186 6.13 -17.04 16.60
C TYR A 186 7.52 -16.42 16.48
N CYS A 187 8.05 -16.38 15.26
CA CYS A 187 9.33 -15.71 15.01
C CYS A 187 9.13 -14.20 14.99
N ILE A 188 9.79 -13.49 15.89
CA ILE A 188 9.76 -12.05 15.98
C ILE A 188 11.17 -11.51 15.78
N MET A 189 11.36 -10.69 14.75
CA MET A 189 12.56 -9.91 14.52
C MET A 189 12.28 -8.45 14.81
N SER A 190 13.01 -7.86 15.75
CA SER A 190 12.95 -6.42 16.05
C SER A 190 14.08 -5.67 15.37
N PHE A 191 13.78 -4.47 14.88
CA PHE A 191 14.76 -3.58 14.29
C PHE A 191 14.38 -2.12 14.52
N SER A 192 15.37 -1.25 14.41
CA SER A 192 15.16 0.19 14.51
C SER A 192 15.35 0.84 13.16
N ARG A 193 14.51 1.80 12.83
CA ARG A 193 14.69 2.65 11.67
C ARG A 193 14.58 4.13 12.03
N VAL A 194 15.36 4.92 11.33
CA VAL A 194 15.29 6.37 11.39
C VAL A 194 14.26 6.87 10.39
N HIS A 195 13.22 7.57 10.85
CA HIS A 195 12.20 8.11 9.97
C HIS A 195 12.67 9.47 9.41
N SER A 196 12.82 9.57 8.09
CA SER A 196 13.39 10.75 7.42
C SER A 196 12.66 12.07 7.73
N MET A 197 11.36 12.02 7.96
CA MET A 197 10.57 13.21 8.30
C MET A 197 10.70 13.60 9.77
N ALA A 198 10.80 12.63 10.68
CA ALA A 198 11.04 12.91 12.08
C ALA A 198 12.40 13.57 12.30
N GLN A 199 13.40 13.25 11.46
CA GLN A 199 14.73 13.86 11.55
C GLN A 199 14.72 15.39 11.40
N LYS A 200 13.71 15.96 10.76
CA LYS A 200 13.59 17.43 10.66
C LYS A 200 13.19 18.10 11.98
N TYR A 201 12.46 17.39 12.83
CA TYR A 201 11.91 17.93 14.08
C TYR A 201 12.59 17.33 15.32
N GLU A 202 12.97 16.05 15.25
CA GLU A 202 13.62 15.28 16.30
C GLU A 202 14.78 14.47 15.69
N PRO A 203 15.95 15.11 15.46
CA PRO A 203 17.12 14.42 14.89
C PRO A 203 17.54 13.23 15.75
N GLY A 204 17.77 12.08 15.12
CA GLY A 204 18.19 10.85 15.81
C GLY A 204 17.05 10.03 16.39
N LYS A 205 15.78 10.44 16.26
CA LYS A 205 14.65 9.63 16.73
C LYS A 205 14.54 8.34 15.94
N GLU A 206 14.65 7.24 16.64
CA GLU A 206 14.46 5.90 16.12
C GLU A 206 13.03 5.42 16.38
N PHE A 207 12.53 4.66 15.43
CA PHE A 207 11.25 3.96 15.54
C PHE A 207 11.53 2.47 15.56
N HIS A 208 11.06 1.81 16.60
CA HIS A 208 11.22 0.37 16.78
C HIS A 208 10.05 -0.36 16.12
N GLU A 209 10.39 -1.31 15.28
CA GLU A 209 9.41 -2.10 14.51
C GLU A 209 9.69 -3.58 14.67
N LEU A 210 8.64 -4.38 14.46
CA LEU A 210 8.67 -5.83 14.49
C LEU A 210 8.32 -6.38 13.11
N LEU A 211 9.05 -7.43 12.72
CA LEU A 211 8.61 -8.37 11.69
C LEU A 211 8.25 -9.68 12.39
N ILE A 212 7.04 -10.13 12.19
CA ILE A 212 6.46 -11.31 12.84
C ILE A 212 6.12 -12.33 11.76
N ALA A 213 6.60 -13.56 11.91
CA ALA A 213 6.44 -14.59 10.90
C ALA A 213 5.99 -15.93 11.48
N ASN A 214 5.18 -16.70 10.74
CA ASN A 214 4.83 -18.08 11.06
C ASN A 214 5.88 -19.09 10.58
N TYR A 215 7.06 -18.63 10.15
CA TYR A 215 8.18 -19.41 9.67
C TYR A 215 9.51 -18.82 10.18
N ASP A 216 10.61 -19.56 10.08
CA ASP A 216 11.95 -19.02 10.41
C ASP A 216 12.38 -18.00 9.35
N ILE A 217 12.47 -16.72 9.73
CA ILE A 217 12.84 -15.62 8.84
C ILE A 217 14.23 -15.83 8.24
N LEU A 218 15.14 -16.49 8.95
CA LEU A 218 16.51 -16.75 8.51
C LEU A 218 16.71 -18.09 7.78
N GLU A 219 15.67 -18.89 7.60
CA GLU A 219 15.77 -20.19 6.95
C GLU A 219 16.55 -20.15 5.63
N ARG A 220 16.25 -19.16 4.79
CA ARG A 220 16.92 -19.00 3.50
C ARG A 220 18.40 -18.68 3.65
N GLU A 221 18.76 -17.86 4.62
CA GLU A 221 20.16 -17.46 4.86
C GLU A 221 20.96 -18.64 5.42
N LYS A 222 20.35 -19.43 6.34
CA LYS A 222 20.96 -20.65 6.89
C LYS A 222 21.22 -21.71 5.81
N ASN A 223 20.36 -21.78 4.78
CA ASN A 223 20.41 -22.78 3.72
C ASN A 223 21.17 -22.31 2.47
N LYS A 224 21.70 -21.07 2.44
CA LYS A 224 22.58 -20.65 1.33
C LYS A 224 23.85 -21.50 1.30
N PRO A 225 24.28 -22.01 0.12
CA PRO A 225 25.56 -22.64 0.01
C PRO A 225 26.65 -21.62 0.38
N TYR A 226 27.36 -21.88 1.46
CA TYR A 226 28.45 -21.02 1.92
C TYR A 226 29.67 -21.22 1.02
N GLN A 227 30.02 -20.21 0.25
CA GLN A 227 31.26 -20.20 -0.50
C GLN A 227 32.33 -19.53 0.37
N LEU A 228 33.22 -20.34 0.96
CA LEU A 228 34.41 -19.85 1.67
C LEU A 228 35.24 -18.97 0.75
N THR A 229 35.43 -17.70 1.11
CA THR A 229 36.47 -16.86 0.53
C THR A 229 37.73 -16.96 1.37
N ILE A 230 38.91 -16.73 0.73
CA ILE A 230 40.23 -16.83 1.40
C ILE A 230 40.35 -15.85 2.61
N PHE A 231 39.43 -14.91 2.75
CA PHE A 231 39.39 -13.87 3.78
C PHE A 231 38.35 -14.11 4.87
N ASP A 232 37.58 -15.21 4.79
CA ASP A 232 36.56 -15.51 5.79
C ASP A 232 37.18 -16.09 7.06
N SER A 233 37.18 -15.35 8.11
CA SER A 233 37.62 -15.74 9.46
C SER A 233 36.55 -16.56 10.22
N GLY A 234 35.76 -17.38 9.55
CA GLY A 234 34.92 -18.40 10.20
C GLY A 234 33.61 -17.93 10.83
N GLU A 235 33.33 -16.64 10.88
CA GLU A 235 32.03 -16.11 11.28
C GLU A 235 31.36 -15.46 10.06
N SER A 236 30.12 -15.86 9.77
CA SER A 236 29.35 -15.38 8.63
C SER A 236 29.11 -13.85 8.71
N ALA A 237 30.06 -13.07 8.19
CA ALA A 237 30.02 -11.61 8.22
C ALA A 237 28.81 -11.00 7.50
N GLU A 238 28.20 -11.71 6.54
CA GLU A 238 27.01 -11.25 5.83
C GLU A 238 25.74 -11.29 6.68
N VAL A 239 25.52 -12.34 7.47
CA VAL A 239 24.36 -12.41 8.38
C VAL A 239 24.51 -11.37 9.49
N SER A 240 25.72 -11.15 9.98
CA SER A 240 26.03 -10.10 10.97
C SER A 240 25.78 -8.68 10.46
N ASN A 241 26.02 -8.41 9.16
CA ASN A 241 25.77 -7.08 8.57
C ASN A 241 24.29 -6.81 8.28
N LEU A 242 23.50 -7.82 7.91
CA LEU A 242 22.04 -7.74 7.74
C LEU A 242 21.32 -7.55 9.08
N LEU A 243 21.92 -8.04 10.16
CA LEU A 243 21.30 -8.07 11.50
C LEU A 243 21.84 -6.98 12.45
N LYS A 244 22.68 -6.05 11.99
CA LYS A 244 23.18 -4.95 12.83
C LYS A 244 21.98 -4.16 13.39
N GLY A 245 21.75 -4.32 14.70
CA GLY A 245 20.64 -3.68 15.42
C GLY A 245 19.31 -4.44 15.40
N SER A 246 19.27 -5.67 14.87
CA SER A 246 18.07 -6.52 14.90
C SER A 246 18.22 -7.62 15.95
N VAL A 247 17.13 -7.90 16.68
CA VAL A 247 17.05 -9.01 17.64
C VAL A 247 15.95 -9.96 17.17
N ILE A 248 16.29 -11.25 17.06
CA ILE A 248 15.34 -12.29 16.65
C ILE A 248 14.94 -13.12 17.87
N HIS A 249 13.65 -13.21 18.08
CA HIS A 249 13.05 -14.11 19.07
C HIS A 249 12.33 -15.24 18.34
N TYR A 250 12.66 -16.49 18.72
CA TYR A 250 11.98 -17.68 18.19
C TYR A 250 10.96 -18.15 19.21
N GLY A 251 9.68 -18.12 18.86
CA GLY A 251 8.61 -18.69 19.64
C GLY A 251 8.57 -20.22 19.55
N ARG A 252 7.67 -20.84 20.31
CA ARG A 252 7.58 -22.31 20.45
C ARG A 252 6.99 -23.04 19.24
N LYS A 253 6.38 -22.34 18.29
CA LYS A 253 5.66 -22.92 17.13
C LYS A 253 6.46 -22.95 15.84
N ILE A 254 7.75 -22.66 15.88
CA ILE A 254 8.61 -22.77 14.70
C ILE A 254 9.34 -24.10 14.77
N ILE A 255 8.78 -25.11 14.15
CA ILE A 255 9.41 -26.41 13.89
C ILE A 255 9.32 -26.70 12.40
#